data_02eed7698025299051308f06995a90da
#
_entry.id   02eed7698025299051308f06995a90da
#
_cell.length_a   1.000
_cell.length_b   1.000
_cell.length_c   1.000
_cell.angle_alpha   90.00
_cell.angle_beta   90.00
_cell.angle_gamma   90.00
#
_symmetry.space_group_name_H-M   'P 1'
#
loop_
_entity.id
_entity.type
_entity.pdbx_description
1 polymer ?
#
loop_
_entity_poly.entity_id
_entity_poly.type
_entity_poly.pdbx_seq_one_letter_code
_entity_poly.pdbx_strand_id
1 'polypeptide(L)'
;MSDDGIYSQFCPVARAAEIVASRWTPLLLRELLAGSTRFSELRKGLSRMSPSLLTQRLRELEEAGIIRKEQGEGRRGASYVVTEIGRELTPFVMALGTWGQRYVIHELAEHELDPGLLMWDVRRRLDLKAFPKQGRFLAEFTIRDAPTTRRCWWILIEEQNAELCTQHPGYDVDLCIEADLRTMVDVWRGYLPIQTATSLEVMTLTGTTKHASNFAKWFLLSPFAPFTPVAAVRDDAEQQASLRRPERPAP
;
A
#
# COMPACT_ATOMS: atom_id res chain seq x y z
N MET A 1 0.47 32.97 -14.67
CA MET A 1 -0.14 31.64 -14.47
C MET A 1 0.33 30.80 -15.63
N SER A 2 1.29 29.92 -15.38
CA SER A 2 1.84 29.00 -16.39
C SER A 2 0.75 28.01 -16.78
N ASP A 3 0.51 27.90 -18.06
CA ASP A 3 -0.47 27.03 -18.76
C ASP A 3 -0.03 25.54 -18.73
N ASP A 4 0.74 25.14 -17.74
CA ASP A 4 1.40 23.85 -17.61
C ASP A 4 0.47 22.74 -17.12
N GLY A 5 -0.64 22.48 -17.81
CA GLY A 5 -1.48 21.35 -17.41
C GLY A 5 -2.82 21.21 -18.13
N ILE A 6 -3.13 22.10 -19.05
CA ILE A 6 -4.39 22.02 -19.81
C ILE A 6 -4.11 21.53 -21.21
N TYR A 7 -4.62 20.34 -21.54
CA TYR A 7 -4.49 19.76 -22.90
C TYR A 7 -5.27 20.58 -23.95
N SER A 8 -6.20 21.44 -23.52
CA SER A 8 -7.04 22.28 -24.38
C SER A 8 -7.72 21.49 -25.52
N GLN A 9 -8.14 20.27 -25.23
CA GLN A 9 -8.77 19.36 -26.18
C GLN A 9 -10.21 19.04 -25.75
N PHE A 10 -11.09 18.84 -26.73
CA PHE A 10 -12.45 18.37 -26.49
C PHE A 10 -12.53 16.88 -26.12
N CYS A 11 -11.43 16.14 -26.26
CA CYS A 11 -11.35 14.70 -25.98
C CYS A 11 -11.68 14.40 -24.50
N PRO A 12 -12.66 13.52 -24.20
CA PRO A 12 -13.00 13.17 -22.83
C PRO A 12 -11.82 12.60 -22.04
N VAL A 13 -10.90 11.89 -22.72
CA VAL A 13 -9.69 11.37 -22.07
C VAL A 13 -8.78 12.50 -21.62
N ALA A 14 -8.57 13.53 -22.45
CA ALA A 14 -7.76 14.69 -22.09
C ALA A 14 -8.38 15.41 -20.89
N ARG A 15 -9.70 15.65 -20.91
CA ARG A 15 -10.43 16.32 -19.81
C ARG A 15 -10.34 15.54 -18.51
N ALA A 16 -10.49 14.21 -18.53
CA ALA A 16 -10.34 13.37 -17.37
C ALA A 16 -8.88 13.35 -16.86
N ALA A 17 -7.90 13.29 -17.78
CA ALA A 17 -6.49 13.25 -17.43
C ALA A 17 -6.02 14.52 -16.71
N GLU A 18 -6.56 15.68 -17.04
CA GLU A 18 -6.29 16.95 -16.34
C GLU A 18 -6.57 16.82 -14.82
N ILE A 19 -7.58 16.05 -14.46
CA ILE A 19 -7.99 15.85 -13.06
C ILE A 19 -7.24 14.67 -12.43
N VAL A 20 -7.31 13.47 -13.07
CA VAL A 20 -6.92 12.22 -12.40
C VAL A 20 -5.50 11.74 -12.70
N ALA A 21 -4.85 12.26 -13.75
CA ALA A 21 -3.51 11.80 -14.14
C ALA A 21 -2.37 12.70 -13.63
N SER A 22 -2.67 13.77 -12.89
CA SER A 22 -1.64 14.59 -12.29
C SER A 22 -0.86 13.83 -11.23
N ARG A 23 0.44 14.17 -11.09
CA ARG A 23 1.33 13.49 -10.14
C ARG A 23 0.72 13.42 -8.74
N TRP A 24 0.77 12.26 -8.12
CA TRP A 24 0.21 11.87 -6.83
C TRP A 24 -1.30 11.60 -6.83
N THR A 25 -2.09 12.12 -7.76
CA THR A 25 -3.54 11.95 -7.76
C THR A 25 -3.99 10.49 -7.87
N PRO A 26 -3.42 9.64 -8.74
CA PRO A 26 -3.78 8.21 -8.76
C PRO A 26 -3.50 7.50 -7.44
N LEU A 27 -2.40 7.85 -6.75
CA LEU A 27 -2.07 7.28 -5.45
C LEU A 27 -3.00 7.79 -4.35
N LEU A 28 -3.39 9.06 -4.39
CA LEU A 28 -4.38 9.62 -3.47
C LEU A 28 -5.76 8.98 -3.66
N LEU A 29 -6.18 8.77 -4.91
CA LEU A 29 -7.41 8.03 -5.23
C LEU A 29 -7.35 6.59 -4.69
N ARG A 30 -6.21 5.90 -4.83
CA ARG A 30 -6.00 4.58 -4.24
C ARG A 30 -6.24 4.59 -2.73
N GLU A 31 -5.67 5.56 -2.02
CA GLU A 31 -5.83 5.68 -0.57
C GLU A 31 -7.29 5.93 -0.15
N LEU A 32 -7.95 6.86 -0.82
CA LEU A 32 -9.35 7.20 -0.57
C LEU A 32 -10.29 6.02 -0.86
N LEU A 33 -10.11 5.35 -2.00
CA LEU A 33 -10.88 4.17 -2.39
C LEU A 33 -10.61 2.96 -1.48
N ALA A 34 -9.42 2.87 -0.88
CA ALA A 34 -9.08 1.88 0.14
C ALA A 34 -9.63 2.22 1.54
N GLY A 35 -10.39 3.31 1.69
CA GLY A 35 -11.08 3.67 2.92
C GLY A 35 -10.34 4.63 3.85
N SER A 36 -9.20 5.19 3.45
CA SER A 36 -8.56 6.28 4.19
C SER A 36 -9.40 7.54 4.06
N THR A 37 -9.91 8.07 5.18
CA THR A 37 -10.79 9.24 5.18
C THR A 37 -10.18 10.46 5.84
N ARG A 38 -9.19 10.28 6.72
CA ARG A 38 -8.58 11.37 7.47
C ARG A 38 -7.26 11.81 6.84
N PHE A 39 -6.95 13.08 6.96
CA PHE A 39 -5.68 13.63 6.48
C PHE A 39 -4.47 12.87 7.04
N SER A 40 -4.50 12.51 8.32
CA SER A 40 -3.42 11.74 8.96
C SER A 40 -3.28 10.31 8.39
N GLU A 41 -4.39 9.68 7.99
CA GLU A 41 -4.40 8.37 7.36
C GLU A 41 -3.84 8.43 5.94
N LEU A 42 -4.32 9.41 5.15
CA LEU A 42 -3.82 9.66 3.80
C LEU A 42 -2.29 9.91 3.80
N ARG A 43 -1.78 10.63 4.80
CA ARG A 43 -0.35 10.84 4.96
C ARG A 43 0.44 9.56 5.25
N LYS A 44 -0.15 8.56 5.93
CA LYS A 44 0.52 7.27 6.14
C LYS A 44 0.71 6.51 4.82
N GLY A 45 -0.31 6.50 3.97
CA GLY A 45 -0.25 5.87 2.65
C GLY A 45 0.51 6.70 1.59
N LEU A 46 0.73 7.99 1.84
CA LEU A 46 1.41 8.94 0.95
C LEU A 46 2.59 9.63 1.66
N SER A 47 3.43 8.85 2.35
CA SER A 47 4.48 9.34 3.26
C SER A 47 5.46 10.32 2.60
N ARG A 48 5.68 10.22 1.29
CA ARG A 48 6.59 11.10 0.51
C ARG A 48 5.91 12.33 -0.10
N MET A 49 4.60 12.46 0.03
CA MET A 49 3.85 13.62 -0.44
C MET A 49 3.88 14.73 0.60
N SER A 50 4.19 15.97 0.21
CA SER A 50 4.17 17.09 1.16
C SER A 50 2.75 17.39 1.63
N PRO A 51 2.56 17.85 2.88
CA PRO A 51 1.23 18.21 3.40
C PRO A 51 0.52 19.28 2.58
N SER A 52 1.25 20.26 2.06
CA SER A 52 0.72 21.34 1.22
C SER A 52 0.17 20.77 -0.10
N LEU A 53 0.94 19.89 -0.76
CA LEU A 53 0.51 19.26 -2.00
C LEU A 53 -0.69 18.33 -1.77
N LEU A 54 -0.72 17.58 -0.67
CA LEU A 54 -1.87 16.76 -0.30
C LEU A 54 -3.12 17.62 -0.11
N THR A 55 -3.00 18.75 0.60
CA THR A 55 -4.12 19.68 0.78
C THR A 55 -4.61 20.23 -0.56
N GLN A 56 -3.69 20.60 -1.45
CA GLN A 56 -4.02 21.09 -2.79
C GLN A 56 -4.78 20.04 -3.60
N ARG A 57 -4.27 18.79 -3.67
CA ARG A 57 -4.91 17.70 -4.41
C ARG A 57 -6.28 17.32 -3.84
N LEU A 58 -6.43 17.34 -2.53
CA LEU A 58 -7.75 17.12 -1.90
C LEU A 58 -8.76 18.19 -2.31
N ARG A 59 -8.33 19.45 -2.37
CA ARG A 59 -9.21 20.54 -2.82
C ARG A 59 -9.59 20.38 -4.30
N GLU A 60 -8.64 20.05 -5.17
CA GLU A 60 -8.90 19.80 -6.60
C GLU A 60 -9.89 18.63 -6.82
N LEU A 61 -9.75 17.55 -6.05
CA LEU A 61 -10.69 16.42 -6.11
C LEU A 61 -12.08 16.77 -5.55
N GLU A 62 -12.15 17.64 -4.54
CA GLU A 62 -13.40 18.16 -3.99
C GLU A 62 -14.11 19.08 -5.00
N GLU A 63 -13.38 20.01 -5.63
CA GLU A 63 -13.87 20.90 -6.69
C GLU A 63 -14.39 20.11 -7.92
N ALA A 64 -13.74 18.98 -8.24
CA ALA A 64 -14.17 18.06 -9.30
C ALA A 64 -15.35 17.15 -8.88
N GLY A 65 -15.83 17.22 -7.64
CA GLY A 65 -16.94 16.40 -7.13
C GLY A 65 -16.59 14.93 -6.90
N ILE A 66 -15.30 14.55 -6.96
CA ILE A 66 -14.82 13.18 -6.76
C ILE A 66 -14.86 12.80 -5.28
N ILE A 67 -14.59 13.75 -4.41
CA ILE A 67 -14.72 13.60 -2.96
C ILE A 67 -15.57 14.72 -2.39
N ARG A 68 -16.05 14.52 -1.17
CA ARG A 68 -16.63 15.59 -0.34
C ARG A 68 -15.92 15.63 1.01
N LYS A 69 -15.77 16.82 1.53
CA LYS A 69 -15.25 17.06 2.86
C LYS A 69 -16.42 17.08 3.85
N GLU A 70 -16.34 16.24 4.87
CA GLU A 70 -17.29 16.18 5.96
C GLU A 70 -16.66 16.77 7.23
N GLN A 71 -17.38 17.65 7.91
CA GLN A 71 -16.93 18.19 9.18
C GLN A 71 -17.05 17.09 10.25
N GLY A 72 -15.96 16.79 10.94
CA GLY A 72 -16.00 15.89 12.09
C GLY A 72 -16.61 16.56 13.31
N GLU A 73 -17.36 15.80 14.10
CA GLU A 73 -17.89 16.31 15.37
C GLU A 73 -16.77 16.50 16.41
N GLY A 74 -16.76 17.63 17.07
CA GLY A 74 -15.84 17.99 18.14
C GLY A 74 -14.37 18.09 17.71
N ARG A 75 -13.45 17.44 18.44
CA ARG A 75 -11.99 17.44 18.16
C ARG A 75 -11.59 16.52 16.99
N ARG A 76 -12.52 15.78 16.42
CA ARG A 76 -12.28 14.94 15.27
C ARG A 76 -12.27 15.84 14.03
N GLY A 77 -11.08 16.12 13.49
CA GLY A 77 -10.92 16.94 12.28
C GLY A 77 -11.74 16.44 11.10
N ALA A 78 -11.78 17.23 10.00
CA ALA A 78 -12.51 16.90 8.80
C ALA A 78 -12.11 15.52 8.23
N SER A 79 -13.10 14.83 7.66
CA SER A 79 -12.91 13.61 6.86
C SER A 79 -13.19 13.87 5.38
N TYR A 80 -12.57 13.07 4.52
CA TYR A 80 -12.75 13.11 3.07
C TYR A 80 -13.43 11.83 2.62
N VAL A 81 -14.60 11.93 2.05
CA VAL A 81 -15.41 10.79 1.64
C VAL A 81 -15.54 10.77 0.13
N VAL A 82 -15.30 9.61 -0.47
CA VAL A 82 -15.43 9.39 -1.91
C VAL A 82 -16.92 9.43 -2.28
N THR A 83 -17.28 10.24 -3.28
CA THR A 83 -18.64 10.32 -3.82
C THR A 83 -18.96 9.12 -4.72
N GLU A 84 -20.18 9.00 -5.22
CA GLU A 84 -20.54 7.97 -6.21
C GLU A 84 -19.72 8.14 -7.50
N ILE A 85 -19.59 9.37 -8.00
CA ILE A 85 -18.75 9.70 -9.17
C ILE A 85 -17.31 9.31 -8.91
N GLY A 86 -16.78 9.58 -7.71
CA GLY A 86 -15.43 9.17 -7.33
C GLY A 86 -15.24 7.66 -7.29
N ARG A 87 -16.26 6.88 -6.88
CA ARG A 87 -16.19 5.41 -6.88
C ARG A 87 -16.12 4.81 -8.28
N GLU A 88 -16.66 5.49 -9.29
CA GLU A 88 -16.53 5.08 -10.69
C GLU A 88 -15.09 5.10 -11.20
N LEU A 89 -14.17 5.78 -10.49
CA LEU A 89 -12.73 5.73 -10.78
C LEU A 89 -12.03 4.46 -10.26
N THR A 90 -12.73 3.59 -9.52
CA THR A 90 -12.15 2.33 -9.03
C THR A 90 -11.54 1.47 -10.15
N PRO A 91 -12.23 1.23 -11.30
CA PRO A 91 -11.64 0.48 -12.41
C PRO A 91 -10.38 1.12 -12.98
N PHE A 92 -10.30 2.45 -13.03
CA PHE A 92 -9.10 3.17 -13.49
C PHE A 92 -7.89 2.88 -12.57
N VAL A 93 -8.07 3.02 -11.26
CA VAL A 93 -7.00 2.75 -10.28
C VAL A 93 -6.59 1.27 -10.32
N MET A 94 -7.56 0.36 -10.41
CA MET A 94 -7.32 -1.08 -10.51
C MET A 94 -6.60 -1.45 -11.81
N ALA A 95 -6.99 -0.87 -12.95
CA ALA A 95 -6.33 -1.10 -14.24
C ALA A 95 -4.88 -0.63 -14.21
N LEU A 96 -4.63 0.57 -13.65
CA LEU A 96 -3.29 1.12 -13.50
C LEU A 96 -2.39 0.23 -12.64
N GLY A 97 -2.90 -0.20 -11.47
CA GLY A 97 -2.17 -1.10 -10.56
C GLY A 97 -1.92 -2.48 -11.16
N THR A 98 -2.92 -3.06 -11.85
CA THR A 98 -2.81 -4.35 -12.53
C THR A 98 -1.77 -4.29 -13.66
N TRP A 99 -1.80 -3.22 -14.46
CA TRP A 99 -0.84 -3.01 -15.53
C TRP A 99 0.57 -2.85 -14.96
N GLY A 100 0.70 -2.03 -13.90
CA GLY A 100 1.97 -1.83 -13.20
C GLY A 100 2.54 -3.14 -12.63
N GLN A 101 1.70 -3.96 -12.00
CA GLN A 101 2.11 -5.25 -11.44
C GLN A 101 2.59 -6.23 -12.51
N ARG A 102 1.98 -6.22 -13.71
CA ARG A 102 2.30 -7.14 -14.81
C ARG A 102 3.49 -6.73 -15.63
N TYR A 103 3.63 -5.44 -15.90
CA TYR A 103 4.51 -4.95 -16.98
C TYR A 103 5.56 -3.95 -16.51
N VAL A 104 5.36 -3.27 -15.37
CA VAL A 104 6.40 -2.41 -14.79
C VAL A 104 7.26 -3.26 -13.85
N ILE A 105 8.11 -4.09 -14.49
CA ILE A 105 9.05 -4.95 -13.75
C ILE A 105 10.31 -4.15 -13.53
N HIS A 106 10.62 -3.87 -12.29
CA HIS A 106 11.93 -3.41 -11.87
C HIS A 106 12.25 -4.01 -10.51
N GLU A 107 13.51 -4.27 -10.26
CA GLU A 107 13.96 -4.57 -8.92
C GLU A 107 13.71 -3.34 -8.05
N LEU A 108 12.98 -3.54 -6.96
CA LEU A 108 12.76 -2.47 -5.99
C LEU A 108 14.10 -2.07 -5.39
N ALA A 109 14.47 -0.82 -5.53
CA ALA A 109 15.64 -0.28 -4.85
C ALA A 109 15.34 -0.16 -3.34
N GLU A 110 16.37 -0.23 -2.50
CA GLU A 110 16.21 -0.15 -1.03
C GLU A 110 15.43 1.10 -0.58
N HIS A 111 15.67 2.23 -1.26
CA HIS A 111 14.99 3.47 -0.93
C HIS A 111 13.48 3.47 -1.28
N GLU A 112 12.99 2.50 -2.05
CA GLU A 112 11.57 2.32 -2.37
C GLU A 112 10.85 1.47 -1.32
N LEU A 113 11.62 0.71 -0.54
CA LEU A 113 11.09 -0.11 0.55
C LEU A 113 10.77 0.78 1.77
N ASP A 114 9.50 0.86 2.13
CA ASP A 114 9.03 1.64 3.29
C ASP A 114 8.22 0.72 4.23
N PRO A 115 8.75 0.38 5.41
CA PRO A 115 8.04 -0.50 6.34
C PRO A 115 6.73 0.11 6.84
N GLY A 116 6.66 1.44 6.96
CA GLY A 116 5.43 2.11 7.39
C GLY A 116 4.31 2.01 6.35
N LEU A 117 4.66 2.15 5.07
CA LEU A 117 3.71 1.95 3.97
C LEU A 117 3.24 0.50 3.89
N LEU A 118 4.16 -0.46 3.98
CA LEU A 118 3.82 -1.88 4.00
C LEU A 118 2.85 -2.20 5.13
N MET A 119 3.17 -1.81 6.35
CA MET A 119 2.34 -2.13 7.52
C MET A 119 0.99 -1.41 7.49
N TRP A 120 0.94 -0.20 6.92
CA TRP A 120 -0.30 0.51 6.66
C TRP A 120 -1.21 -0.24 5.68
N ASP A 121 -0.63 -0.78 4.60
CA ASP A 121 -1.36 -1.57 3.61
C ASP A 121 -1.79 -2.93 4.17
N VAL A 122 -0.92 -3.64 4.89
CA VAL A 122 -1.24 -4.90 5.56
C VAL A 122 -2.43 -4.73 6.51
N ARG A 123 -2.40 -3.73 7.39
CA ARG A 123 -3.49 -3.45 8.34
C ARG A 123 -4.86 -3.33 7.67
N ARG A 124 -4.92 -2.74 6.48
CA ARG A 124 -6.19 -2.53 5.73
C ARG A 124 -6.70 -3.79 5.02
N ARG A 125 -5.84 -4.79 4.87
CA ARG A 125 -6.11 -6.00 4.08
C ARG A 125 -6.25 -7.26 4.92
N LEU A 126 -6.52 -7.11 6.21
CA LEU A 126 -6.75 -8.27 7.09
C LEU A 126 -8.16 -8.81 6.88
N ASP A 127 -8.29 -10.13 6.81
CA ASP A 127 -9.62 -10.75 6.93
C ASP A 127 -10.03 -10.82 8.39
N LEU A 128 -10.72 -9.79 8.83
CA LEU A 128 -11.19 -9.70 10.22
C LEU A 128 -12.19 -10.81 10.58
N LYS A 129 -12.83 -11.46 9.60
CA LYS A 129 -13.74 -12.58 9.84
C LYS A 129 -13.01 -13.84 10.34
N ALA A 130 -11.69 -13.92 10.11
CA ALA A 130 -10.88 -15.02 10.64
C ALA A 130 -10.64 -14.94 12.15
N PHE A 131 -11.01 -13.82 12.77
CA PHE A 131 -10.87 -13.59 14.22
C PHE A 131 -12.23 -13.68 14.94
N PRO A 132 -12.24 -14.10 16.21
CA PRO A 132 -13.46 -14.08 17.00
C PRO A 132 -14.01 -12.67 17.13
N LYS A 133 -15.35 -12.55 17.19
CA LYS A 133 -16.01 -11.24 17.39
C LYS A 133 -15.71 -10.60 18.73
N GLN A 134 -15.42 -11.42 19.72
CA GLN A 134 -15.04 -11.00 21.06
C GLN A 134 -13.64 -11.50 21.37
N GLY A 135 -12.92 -10.74 22.17
CA GLY A 135 -11.54 -11.03 22.51
C GLY A 135 -10.56 -10.14 21.73
N ARG A 136 -9.29 -10.37 22.00
CA ARG A 136 -8.18 -9.59 21.46
C ARG A 136 -7.19 -10.53 20.80
N PHE A 137 -6.56 -10.07 19.74
CA PHE A 137 -5.43 -10.73 19.11
C PHE A 137 -4.35 -9.69 18.80
N LEU A 138 -3.12 -9.96 19.18
CA LEU A 138 -1.98 -9.11 18.94
C LEU A 138 -0.99 -9.82 18.02
N ALA A 139 -0.82 -9.31 16.79
CA ALA A 139 0.25 -9.72 15.90
C ALA A 139 1.41 -8.73 15.99
N GLU A 140 2.62 -9.24 16.16
CA GLU A 140 3.87 -8.49 16.06
C GLU A 140 4.54 -8.78 14.72
N PHE A 141 4.94 -7.74 14.00
CA PHE A 141 5.74 -7.83 12.78
C PHE A 141 7.12 -7.26 13.06
N THR A 142 8.13 -8.12 13.02
CA THR A 142 9.53 -7.76 13.22
C THR A 142 10.26 -7.74 11.88
N ILE A 143 10.69 -6.55 11.44
CA ILE A 143 11.45 -6.34 10.20
C ILE A 143 12.93 -6.30 10.55
N ARG A 144 13.66 -7.39 10.28
CA ARG A 144 15.02 -7.63 10.79
C ARG A 144 16.03 -6.56 10.38
N ASP A 145 15.97 -6.13 9.15
CA ASP A 145 16.88 -5.17 8.50
C ASP A 145 16.47 -3.70 8.66
N ALA A 146 15.31 -3.43 9.29
CA ALA A 146 14.89 -2.06 9.54
C ALA A 146 15.62 -1.44 10.75
N PRO A 147 15.79 -0.10 10.76
CA PRO A 147 16.31 0.61 11.93
C PRO A 147 15.48 0.31 13.19
N THR A 148 16.13 0.27 14.37
CA THR A 148 15.49 -0.13 15.64
C THR A 148 14.16 0.59 15.91
N THR A 149 14.05 1.87 15.54
CA THR A 149 12.84 2.68 15.73
C THR A 149 11.68 2.29 14.80
N ARG A 150 11.92 1.46 13.78
CA ARG A 150 10.93 0.99 12.81
C ARG A 150 10.98 -0.53 12.60
N ARG A 151 11.62 -1.23 13.52
CA ARG A 151 11.80 -2.68 13.44
C ARG A 151 10.54 -3.43 13.80
N CYS A 152 9.87 -3.04 14.88
CA CYS A 152 8.69 -3.73 15.39
C CYS A 152 7.43 -2.90 15.13
N TRP A 153 6.39 -3.59 14.70
CA TRP A 153 5.06 -3.06 14.40
C TRP A 153 4.04 -4.01 14.99
N TRP A 154 2.97 -3.49 15.55
CA TRP A 154 1.93 -4.31 16.16
C TRP A 154 0.60 -4.03 15.48
N ILE A 155 -0.14 -5.10 15.18
CA ILE A 155 -1.53 -5.00 14.75
C ILE A 155 -2.38 -5.59 15.87
N LEU A 156 -3.11 -4.71 16.54
CA LEU A 156 -4.09 -5.07 17.55
C LEU A 156 -5.43 -5.26 16.89
N ILE A 157 -6.02 -6.44 17.04
CA ILE A 157 -7.34 -6.77 16.52
C ILE A 157 -8.27 -6.99 17.72
N GLU A 158 -9.30 -6.16 17.81
CA GLU A 158 -10.30 -6.19 18.87
C GLU A 158 -11.65 -5.75 18.30
N GLU A 159 -12.73 -6.44 18.66
CA GLU A 159 -14.10 -6.12 18.21
C GLU A 159 -14.25 -5.92 16.68
N GLN A 160 -13.62 -6.79 15.90
CA GLN A 160 -13.58 -6.70 14.43
C GLN A 160 -12.98 -5.38 13.89
N ASN A 161 -12.13 -4.74 14.66
CA ASN A 161 -11.34 -3.59 14.25
C ASN A 161 -9.85 -3.92 14.34
N ALA A 162 -9.05 -3.39 13.40
CA ALA A 162 -7.60 -3.54 13.39
C ALA A 162 -6.93 -2.18 13.57
N GLU A 163 -6.06 -2.08 14.57
CA GLU A 163 -5.26 -0.89 14.83
C GLU A 163 -3.78 -1.19 14.61
N LEU A 164 -3.10 -0.32 13.86
CA LEU A 164 -1.65 -0.38 13.67
C LEU A 164 -0.96 0.47 14.73
N CYS A 165 -0.20 -0.17 15.60
CA CYS A 165 0.57 0.44 16.66
C CYS A 165 2.07 0.47 16.31
N THR A 166 2.72 1.60 16.58
CA THR A 166 4.17 1.81 16.46
C THR A 166 4.91 1.67 17.78
N GLN A 167 4.16 1.47 18.86
CA GLN A 167 4.64 1.15 20.20
C GLN A 167 3.87 -0.08 20.70
N HIS A 168 4.52 -0.90 21.50
CA HIS A 168 3.91 -2.10 22.05
C HIS A 168 2.68 -1.72 22.89
N PRO A 169 1.48 -2.27 22.56
CA PRO A 169 0.22 -1.86 23.21
C PRO A 169 0.02 -2.40 24.63
N GLY A 170 0.99 -3.16 25.17
CA GLY A 170 0.96 -3.66 26.55
C GLY A 170 0.25 -5.00 26.75
N TYR A 171 -0.01 -5.75 25.68
CA TYR A 171 -0.65 -7.08 25.72
C TYR A 171 0.31 -8.17 25.28
N ASP A 172 0.08 -9.41 25.69
CA ASP A 172 0.85 -10.56 25.23
C ASP A 172 0.70 -10.72 23.71
N VAL A 173 1.82 -11.05 23.03
CA VAL A 173 1.84 -11.27 21.58
C VAL A 173 1.35 -12.69 21.27
N ASP A 174 0.29 -12.81 20.47
CA ASP A 174 -0.27 -14.10 20.05
C ASP A 174 0.51 -14.72 18.89
N LEU A 175 1.01 -13.89 17.99
CA LEU A 175 1.82 -14.33 16.85
C LEU A 175 2.88 -13.28 16.50
N CYS A 176 4.14 -13.71 16.46
CA CYS A 176 5.25 -12.91 15.94
C CYS A 176 5.59 -13.38 14.51
N ILE A 177 5.63 -12.42 13.58
CA ILE A 177 6.00 -12.61 12.18
C ILE A 177 7.31 -11.87 11.95
N GLU A 178 8.36 -12.60 11.59
CA GLU A 178 9.69 -12.01 11.44
C GLU A 178 10.26 -12.31 10.05
N ALA A 179 10.70 -11.27 9.33
CA ALA A 179 11.39 -11.35 8.04
C ALA A 179 12.13 -10.05 7.75
N ASP A 180 12.96 -10.05 6.71
CA ASP A 180 13.51 -8.83 6.15
C ASP A 180 12.43 -8.06 5.38
N LEU A 181 12.60 -6.74 5.23
CA LEU A 181 11.60 -5.88 4.59
C LEU A 181 11.30 -6.31 3.15
N ARG A 182 12.34 -6.68 2.40
CA ARG A 182 12.18 -7.19 1.04
C ARG A 182 11.32 -8.46 1.00
N THR A 183 11.63 -9.42 1.83
CA THR A 183 10.84 -10.66 1.96
C THR A 183 9.37 -10.36 2.30
N MET A 184 9.12 -9.46 3.26
CA MET A 184 7.76 -9.05 3.61
C MET A 184 7.02 -8.40 2.43
N VAL A 185 7.70 -7.52 1.67
CA VAL A 185 7.13 -6.87 0.48
C VAL A 185 6.85 -7.88 -0.62
N ASP A 186 7.76 -8.82 -0.87
CA ASP A 186 7.58 -9.85 -1.91
C ASP A 186 6.45 -10.82 -1.55
N VAL A 187 6.31 -11.17 -0.27
CA VAL A 187 5.14 -11.94 0.22
C VAL A 187 3.87 -11.11 0.04
N TRP A 188 3.84 -9.85 0.46
CA TRP A 188 2.70 -8.97 0.31
C TRP A 188 2.26 -8.80 -1.14
N ARG A 189 3.21 -8.67 -2.06
CA ARG A 189 2.96 -8.54 -3.51
C ARG A 189 2.58 -9.87 -4.18
N GLY A 190 2.70 -11.00 -3.48
CA GLY A 190 2.43 -12.33 -4.03
C GLY A 190 3.55 -12.91 -4.88
N TYR A 191 4.76 -12.34 -4.85
CA TYR A 191 5.94 -12.87 -5.56
C TYR A 191 6.57 -14.04 -4.82
N LEU A 192 6.47 -14.07 -3.50
CA LEU A 192 6.94 -15.15 -2.65
C LEU A 192 5.75 -15.72 -1.86
N PRO A 193 5.33 -16.98 -2.11
CA PRO A 193 4.30 -17.62 -1.29
C PRO A 193 4.71 -17.73 0.18
N ILE A 194 3.77 -17.51 1.11
CA ILE A 194 4.01 -17.61 2.56
C ILE A 194 4.63 -18.95 2.92
N GLN A 195 4.10 -20.07 2.37
CA GLN A 195 4.62 -21.41 2.62
C GLN A 195 6.06 -21.56 2.17
N THR A 196 6.43 -21.00 1.02
CA THR A 196 7.80 -21.01 0.52
C THR A 196 8.71 -20.17 1.43
N ALA A 197 8.27 -18.97 1.81
CA ALA A 197 9.03 -18.09 2.69
C ALA A 197 9.31 -18.73 4.06
N THR A 198 8.34 -19.45 4.62
CA THR A 198 8.50 -20.18 5.89
C THR A 198 9.36 -21.44 5.74
N SER A 199 9.23 -22.20 4.64
CA SER A 199 10.05 -23.39 4.38
C SER A 199 11.51 -23.06 4.12
N LEU A 200 11.80 -21.89 3.55
CA LEU A 200 13.16 -21.36 3.34
C LEU A 200 13.72 -20.63 4.57
N GLU A 201 12.96 -20.55 5.66
CA GLU A 201 13.32 -19.85 6.90
C GLU A 201 13.64 -18.35 6.70
N VAL A 202 13.24 -17.75 5.53
CA VAL A 202 13.38 -16.31 5.30
C VAL A 202 12.26 -15.51 5.98
N MET A 203 11.16 -16.19 6.35
CA MET A 203 10.10 -15.70 7.22
C MET A 203 9.84 -16.70 8.33
N THR A 204 9.74 -16.24 9.58
CA THR A 204 9.41 -17.09 10.73
C THR A 204 8.09 -16.67 11.36
N LEU A 205 7.33 -17.64 11.84
CA LEU A 205 6.06 -17.46 12.54
C LEU A 205 6.18 -18.10 13.92
N THR A 206 6.24 -17.28 14.96
CA THR A 206 6.38 -17.74 16.36
C THR A 206 5.09 -17.47 17.13
N GLY A 207 4.47 -18.53 17.63
CA GLY A 207 3.20 -18.48 18.35
C GLY A 207 2.64 -19.89 18.53
N THR A 208 1.36 -20.01 18.88
CA THR A 208 0.71 -21.32 18.91
C THR A 208 0.60 -21.90 17.49
N THR A 209 0.62 -23.23 17.35
CA THR A 209 0.43 -23.90 16.05
C THR A 209 -0.83 -23.43 15.35
N LYS A 210 -1.91 -23.17 16.10
CA LYS A 210 -3.16 -22.65 15.57
C LYS A 210 -3.00 -21.25 14.98
N HIS A 211 -2.30 -20.35 15.66
CA HIS A 211 -2.09 -18.98 15.18
C HIS A 211 -1.19 -18.96 13.94
N ALA A 212 -0.09 -19.70 13.94
CA ALA A 212 0.83 -19.82 12.81
C ALA A 212 0.13 -20.40 11.58
N SER A 213 -0.63 -21.49 11.71
CA SER A 213 -1.36 -22.12 10.59
C SER A 213 -2.50 -21.25 10.04
N ASN A 214 -3.06 -20.35 10.85
CA ASN A 214 -4.10 -19.42 10.41
C ASN A 214 -3.56 -18.13 9.79
N PHE A 215 -2.26 -17.87 9.86
CA PHE A 215 -1.66 -16.64 9.31
C PHE A 215 -2.08 -16.37 7.87
N ALA A 216 -1.91 -17.35 6.99
CA ALA A 216 -2.27 -17.24 5.57
C ALA A 216 -3.77 -17.01 5.30
N LYS A 217 -4.65 -17.26 6.29
CA LYS A 217 -6.09 -17.04 6.13
C LYS A 217 -6.48 -15.59 6.35
N TRP A 218 -5.84 -14.94 7.30
CA TRP A 218 -6.19 -13.56 7.64
C TRP A 218 -5.24 -12.52 7.05
N PHE A 219 -4.02 -12.91 6.67
CA PHE A 219 -3.08 -12.04 5.97
C PHE A 219 -3.41 -12.03 4.48
N LEU A 220 -4.35 -11.18 4.09
CA LEU A 220 -4.70 -11.04 2.68
C LEU A 220 -3.61 -10.24 1.96
N LEU A 221 -3.18 -10.78 0.83
CA LEU A 221 -2.15 -10.17 -0.01
C LEU A 221 -2.64 -8.87 -0.67
N SER A 222 -1.72 -8.13 -1.29
CA SER A 222 -2.05 -6.98 -2.13
C SER A 222 -3.19 -7.30 -3.11
N PRO A 223 -4.12 -6.37 -3.38
CA PRO A 223 -5.16 -6.58 -4.39
C PRO A 223 -4.58 -6.85 -5.78
N PHE A 224 -3.31 -6.53 -6.00
CA PHE A 224 -2.60 -6.77 -7.27
C PHE A 224 -1.81 -8.08 -7.28
N ALA A 225 -1.70 -8.80 -6.16
CA ALA A 225 -0.96 -10.07 -6.07
C ALA A 225 -1.40 -11.13 -7.10
N PRO A 226 -2.70 -11.26 -7.48
CA PRO A 226 -3.11 -12.21 -8.52
C PRO A 226 -2.57 -11.90 -9.92
N PHE A 227 -2.06 -10.70 -10.15
CA PHE A 227 -1.57 -10.23 -11.44
C PHE A 227 -0.05 -10.26 -11.51
N THR A 228 0.56 -11.41 -11.22
CA THR A 228 2.01 -11.59 -11.28
C THR A 228 2.59 -11.29 -12.68
N PRO A 229 3.87 -10.87 -12.77
CA PRO A 229 4.51 -10.58 -14.05
C PRO A 229 4.48 -11.76 -15.00
N VAL A 230 4.27 -11.51 -16.29
CA VAL A 230 4.36 -12.50 -17.35
C VAL A 230 5.84 -12.77 -17.65
N ALA A 231 6.27 -14.03 -17.71
CA ALA A 231 7.67 -14.42 -17.91
C ALA A 231 8.32 -13.78 -19.16
N ALA A 232 7.59 -13.65 -20.26
CA ALA A 232 8.05 -13.02 -21.49
C ALA A 232 8.42 -11.52 -21.34
N VAL A 233 7.81 -10.82 -20.37
CA VAL A 233 8.12 -9.41 -20.09
C VAL A 233 9.40 -9.28 -19.24
N ARG A 234 9.75 -10.33 -18.49
CA ARG A 234 11.02 -10.37 -17.74
C ARG A 234 12.21 -10.42 -18.67
N ASP A 235 12.17 -11.30 -19.67
CA ASP A 235 13.25 -11.47 -20.62
C ASP A 235 13.53 -10.18 -21.42
N ASP A 236 12.46 -9.49 -21.87
CA ASP A 236 12.58 -8.20 -22.58
C ASP A 236 13.14 -7.08 -21.67
N ALA A 237 12.75 -7.04 -20.39
CA ALA A 237 13.24 -6.04 -19.45
C ALA A 237 14.72 -6.25 -19.09
N GLU A 238 15.16 -7.50 -18.93
CA GLU A 238 16.58 -7.84 -18.70
C GLU A 238 17.43 -7.51 -19.92
N GLN A 239 16.94 -7.78 -21.16
CA GLN A 239 17.61 -7.37 -22.39
C GLN A 239 17.71 -5.87 -22.53
N GLN A 240 16.64 -5.12 -22.27
CA GLN A 240 16.67 -3.66 -22.31
C GLN A 240 17.55 -3.03 -21.22
N ALA A 241 17.63 -3.62 -20.05
CA ALA A 241 18.52 -3.19 -18.98
C ALA A 241 20.00 -3.41 -19.33
N SER A 242 20.32 -4.51 -20.03
CA SER A 242 21.68 -4.79 -20.51
C SER A 242 22.13 -3.80 -21.60
N LEU A 243 21.22 -3.36 -22.46
CA LEU A 243 21.49 -2.38 -23.52
C LEU A 243 21.67 -0.94 -23.00
N ARG A 244 21.18 -0.64 -21.78
CA ARG A 244 21.29 0.70 -21.17
C ARG A 244 22.49 0.86 -20.22
N ARG A 245 23.33 -0.15 -20.06
CA ARG A 245 24.59 0.02 -19.33
C ARG A 245 25.52 0.87 -20.18
N PRO A 246 25.93 2.07 -19.73
CA PRO A 246 26.96 2.85 -20.44
C PRO A 246 28.25 2.03 -20.45
N GLU A 247 28.86 1.93 -21.63
CA GLU A 247 30.21 1.37 -21.77
C GLU A 247 31.12 2.14 -20.82
N ARG A 248 31.76 1.41 -19.90
CA ARG A 248 32.84 2.01 -19.09
C ARG A 248 33.93 2.44 -20.06
N PRO A 249 34.42 3.68 -20.01
CA PRO A 249 35.60 4.04 -20.78
C PRO A 249 36.72 3.12 -20.35
N ALA A 250 37.42 2.57 -21.34
CA ALA A 250 38.60 1.78 -21.15
C ALA A 250 39.72 2.61 -20.48
N PRO A 251 40.62 1.99 -19.69
CA PRO A 251 41.64 2.66 -18.90
C PRO A 251 42.66 3.41 -19.77
#